data_7f48f873826e5b1cf0788eb606d20328
#
_entry.id   7f48f873826e5b1cf0788eb606d20328
#
_cell.length_a   1.000
_cell.length_b   1.000
_cell.length_c   1.000
_cell.angle_alpha   90.00
_cell.angle_beta   90.00
_cell.angle_gamma   90.00
#
_symmetry.space_group_name_H-M   'P 1'
#
loop_
_entity.id
_entity.type
_entity.pdbx_description
1 polymer ?
#
loop_
_entity_poly.entity_id
_entity_poly.type
_entity_poly.pdbx_seq_one_letter_code
_entity_poly.pdbx_strand_id
1 'polypeptide(L)'
;MEINNVYKADCLPGFKNIDDESVDLIFTDPPYYQNRAQNIINLKNHRDIVTEFKFDGYASEEKYLQFIEQVLRECYRVAKNGASGYLWCGDDFVSYINRIVEKAGFQFRKVIHWHKTNPFPAIHTRKMFANSMELIVHFSKGTPKTWNYKQVNEMHNFIEAPICTGKERKKHQTQKPLKVCIPFIEISSNAGDLILDPFMGSGTTAVAALATGRNFTGFEIDDDYCKIINERFTEFLLQNPNFKGKKPEIR
;
A
#
# COMPACT_ATOMS: atom_id res chain seq x y z
N MET A 1 1.51 -9.63 -18.14
CA MET A 1 0.34 -9.76 -17.22
C MET A 1 -0.78 -8.84 -17.70
N GLU A 2 -2.06 -9.17 -17.46
CA GLU A 2 -3.15 -8.31 -17.92
C GLU A 2 -3.40 -7.15 -16.95
N ILE A 3 -3.75 -5.97 -17.51
CA ILE A 3 -4.13 -4.79 -16.71
C ILE A 3 -5.49 -4.96 -16.05
N ASN A 4 -5.70 -4.22 -14.96
CA ASN A 4 -6.93 -4.19 -14.15
C ASN A 4 -7.30 -5.57 -13.59
N ASN A 5 -6.28 -6.36 -13.21
CA ASN A 5 -6.47 -7.63 -12.55
C ASN A 5 -5.73 -7.67 -11.20
N VAL A 6 -6.39 -8.28 -10.22
CA VAL A 6 -5.76 -8.78 -9.00
C VAL A 6 -5.63 -10.29 -9.12
N TYR A 7 -4.43 -10.80 -8.96
CA TYR A 7 -4.18 -12.24 -9.00
C TYR A 7 -4.19 -12.80 -7.58
N LYS A 8 -5.04 -13.81 -7.35
CA LYS A 8 -5.07 -14.53 -6.10
C LYS A 8 -3.85 -15.45 -5.99
N ALA A 9 -2.73 -14.89 -5.56
CA ALA A 9 -1.44 -15.58 -5.50
C ALA A 9 -0.48 -14.90 -4.52
N ASP A 10 0.55 -15.64 -4.11
CA ASP A 10 1.75 -15.05 -3.52
C ASP A 10 2.45 -14.18 -4.56
N CYS A 11 2.87 -12.98 -4.15
CA CYS A 11 3.49 -12.01 -5.03
C CYS A 11 4.81 -12.49 -5.64
N LEU A 12 5.70 -13.17 -4.86
CA LEU A 12 7.01 -13.59 -5.34
C LEU A 12 6.94 -14.54 -6.55
N PRO A 13 6.17 -15.65 -6.52
CA PRO A 13 5.93 -16.43 -7.72
C PRO A 13 5.20 -15.65 -8.81
N GLY A 14 4.27 -14.78 -8.43
CA GLY A 14 3.45 -13.99 -9.34
C GLY A 14 4.26 -13.02 -10.21
N PHE A 15 5.33 -12.44 -9.69
CA PHE A 15 6.21 -11.53 -10.41
C PHE A 15 6.79 -12.10 -11.71
N LYS A 16 6.94 -13.43 -11.81
CA LYS A 16 7.43 -14.10 -13.04
C LYS A 16 6.56 -13.84 -14.27
N ASN A 17 5.29 -13.45 -14.05
CA ASN A 17 4.34 -13.17 -15.11
C ASN A 17 4.27 -11.67 -15.46
N ILE A 18 5.07 -10.83 -14.81
CA ILE A 18 5.17 -9.39 -15.12
C ILE A 18 6.45 -9.17 -15.93
N ASP A 19 6.29 -8.54 -17.08
CA ASP A 19 7.40 -8.23 -17.99
C ASP A 19 8.35 -7.21 -17.34
N ASP A 20 9.61 -7.29 -17.67
CA ASP A 20 10.61 -6.31 -17.26
C ASP A 20 10.21 -4.92 -17.78
N GLU A 21 10.49 -3.88 -17.00
CA GLU A 21 10.30 -2.48 -17.39
C GLU A 21 8.89 -2.17 -17.94
N SER A 22 7.86 -2.81 -17.38
CA SER A 22 6.45 -2.65 -17.80
C SER A 22 5.61 -1.76 -16.88
N VAL A 23 6.05 -1.54 -15.63
CA VAL A 23 5.30 -0.84 -14.58
C VAL A 23 5.74 0.62 -14.48
N ASP A 24 4.76 1.55 -14.44
CA ASP A 24 5.00 2.98 -14.36
C ASP A 24 5.09 3.50 -12.93
N LEU A 25 4.38 2.88 -11.98
CA LEU A 25 4.37 3.26 -10.57
C LEU A 25 4.23 2.02 -9.68
N ILE A 26 4.99 1.98 -8.59
CA ILE A 26 4.81 1.01 -7.51
C ILE A 26 4.12 1.72 -6.35
N PHE A 27 3.00 1.17 -5.87
CA PHE A 27 2.28 1.74 -4.73
C PHE A 27 1.80 0.60 -3.83
N THR A 28 2.42 0.41 -2.67
CA THR A 28 2.27 -0.84 -1.92
C THR A 28 2.36 -0.69 -0.41
N ASP A 29 1.56 -1.50 0.29
CA ASP A 29 1.48 -1.58 1.75
C ASP A 29 1.75 -3.03 2.19
N PRO A 30 3.04 -3.44 2.32
CA PRO A 30 3.39 -4.79 2.72
C PRO A 30 2.95 -5.10 4.14
N PRO A 31 2.81 -6.39 4.52
CA PRO A 31 2.60 -6.75 5.91
C PRO A 31 3.73 -6.21 6.78
N TYR A 32 3.40 -5.72 8.00
CA TYR A 32 4.40 -5.22 8.93
C TYR A 32 4.85 -6.34 9.86
N TYR A 33 6.14 -6.34 10.18
CA TYR A 33 6.64 -7.23 11.22
C TYR A 33 6.21 -6.73 12.60
N GLN A 34 5.26 -7.41 13.21
CA GLN A 34 4.74 -7.07 14.54
C GLN A 34 5.08 -8.18 15.54
N ASN A 35 6.38 -8.38 15.79
CA ASN A 35 6.83 -9.39 16.77
C ASN A 35 6.77 -8.89 18.23
N ARG A 36 5.99 -7.86 18.51
CA ARG A 36 5.65 -7.52 19.89
C ARG A 36 4.57 -8.49 20.32
N ALA A 37 4.91 -9.42 21.22
CA ALA A 37 3.91 -10.05 22.06
C ALA A 37 3.09 -8.90 22.69
N GLN A 38 2.00 -8.53 22.03
CA GLN A 38 1.04 -7.61 22.61
C GLN A 38 0.47 -8.36 23.78
N ASN A 39 0.97 -8.02 24.99
CA ASN A 39 0.28 -8.35 26.22
C ASN A 39 -1.09 -7.66 26.11
N ILE A 40 -2.04 -8.40 25.54
CA ILE A 40 -3.45 -8.03 25.52
C ILE A 40 -3.87 -8.08 26.97
N ILE A 41 -3.89 -6.91 27.59
CA ILE A 41 -4.47 -6.75 28.93
C ILE A 41 -5.96 -6.97 28.72
N ASN A 42 -6.44 -8.14 29.09
CA ASN A 42 -7.86 -8.46 29.19
C ASN A 42 -8.55 -7.47 30.14
N LEU A 43 -9.11 -6.43 29.59
CA LEU A 43 -10.01 -5.55 30.32
C LEU A 43 -11.38 -6.22 30.34
N LYS A 44 -11.77 -6.72 31.49
CA LYS A 44 -12.99 -7.50 31.77
C LYS A 44 -14.32 -6.87 31.38
N ASN A 45 -14.44 -5.84 30.59
CA ASN A 45 -15.71 -5.21 30.22
C ASN A 45 -15.76 -4.54 28.83
N HIS A 46 -14.76 -4.72 27.98
CA HIS A 46 -14.87 -4.31 26.57
C HIS A 46 -14.55 -5.51 25.68
N ARG A 47 -15.41 -5.75 24.67
CA ARG A 47 -15.29 -6.83 23.70
C ARG A 47 -13.84 -6.94 23.24
N ASP A 48 -13.24 -8.09 23.48
CA ASP A 48 -11.89 -8.43 23.05
C ASP A 48 -11.79 -8.29 21.54
N ILE A 49 -11.21 -7.22 21.06
CA ILE A 49 -10.76 -7.14 19.68
C ILE A 49 -9.37 -7.77 19.68
N VAL A 50 -9.33 -9.09 19.68
CA VAL A 50 -8.13 -9.85 19.36
C VAL A 50 -7.93 -9.68 17.87
N THR A 51 -7.12 -8.73 17.48
CA THR A 51 -6.63 -8.62 16.11
C THR A 51 -5.42 -9.52 15.97
N GLU A 52 -5.64 -10.81 15.77
CA GLU A 52 -4.61 -11.65 15.15
C GLU A 52 -4.43 -11.14 13.71
N PHE A 53 -3.30 -10.50 13.45
CA PHE A 53 -2.93 -10.18 12.10
C PHE A 53 -2.54 -11.47 11.39
N LYS A 54 -3.34 -11.91 10.44
CA LYS A 54 -3.19 -13.20 9.73
C LYS A 54 -1.84 -13.36 8.99
N PHE A 55 -1.06 -12.30 8.84
CA PHE A 55 0.12 -12.24 7.97
C PHE A 55 1.44 -11.90 8.66
N ASP A 56 1.48 -11.71 9.98
CA ASP A 56 2.69 -11.32 10.71
C ASP A 56 3.55 -12.53 11.15
N GLY A 57 3.40 -13.67 10.50
CA GLY A 57 4.03 -14.94 10.86
C GLY A 57 5.49 -15.12 10.41
N TYR A 58 6.28 -14.04 10.31
CA TYR A 58 7.71 -14.19 10.02
C TYR A 58 8.45 -14.74 11.23
N ALA A 59 9.29 -15.76 11.01
CA ALA A 59 10.04 -16.42 12.07
C ALA A 59 11.07 -15.50 12.75
N SER A 60 11.50 -14.41 12.10
CA SER A 60 12.39 -13.39 12.65
C SER A 60 12.32 -12.09 11.84
N GLU A 61 12.79 -10.99 12.45
CA GLU A 61 12.98 -9.70 11.78
C GLU A 61 13.84 -9.84 10.52
N GLU A 62 14.91 -10.62 10.59
CA GLU A 62 15.80 -10.87 9.45
C GLU A 62 15.04 -11.51 8.28
N LYS A 63 14.19 -12.49 8.56
CA LYS A 63 13.36 -13.15 7.52
C LYS A 63 12.36 -12.19 6.90
N TYR A 64 11.77 -11.31 7.69
CA TYR A 64 10.91 -10.25 7.18
C TYR A 64 11.69 -9.30 6.26
N LEU A 65 12.84 -8.80 6.68
CA LEU A 65 13.66 -7.88 5.88
C LEU A 65 14.18 -8.55 4.59
N GLN A 66 14.54 -9.84 4.64
CA GLN A 66 14.92 -10.62 3.45
C GLN A 66 13.74 -10.74 2.47
N PHE A 67 12.54 -10.97 2.96
CA PHE A 67 11.33 -11.02 2.14
C PHE A 67 11.06 -9.68 1.45
N ILE A 68 11.09 -8.58 2.19
CA ILE A 68 10.92 -7.23 1.62
C ILE A 68 11.99 -6.92 0.58
N GLU A 69 13.25 -7.33 0.83
CA GLU A 69 14.33 -7.17 -0.16
C GLU A 69 14.03 -7.93 -1.46
N GLN A 70 13.57 -9.17 -1.38
CA GLN A 70 13.19 -9.96 -2.56
C GLN A 70 12.08 -9.31 -3.35
N VAL A 71 11.03 -8.85 -2.67
CA VAL A 71 9.92 -8.13 -3.31
C VAL A 71 10.41 -6.85 -3.99
N LEU A 72 11.24 -6.04 -3.33
CA LEU A 72 11.74 -4.79 -3.91
C LEU A 72 12.70 -5.04 -5.10
N ARG A 73 13.46 -6.14 -5.11
CA ARG A 73 14.27 -6.53 -6.28
C ARG A 73 13.39 -6.87 -7.48
N GLU A 74 12.30 -7.60 -7.28
CA GLU A 74 11.35 -7.87 -8.35
C GLU A 74 10.63 -6.59 -8.79
N CYS A 75 10.23 -5.74 -7.84
CA CYS A 75 9.70 -4.41 -8.16
C CYS A 75 10.67 -3.59 -9.03
N TYR A 76 11.98 -3.64 -8.72
CA TYR A 76 12.99 -2.95 -9.52
C TYR A 76 13.10 -3.51 -10.94
N ARG A 77 13.04 -4.82 -11.09
CA ARG A 77 13.09 -5.50 -12.40
C ARG A 77 11.90 -5.03 -13.28
N VAL A 78 10.70 -5.07 -12.76
CA VAL A 78 9.48 -4.77 -13.53
C VAL A 78 9.21 -3.27 -13.70
N ALA A 79 9.80 -2.42 -12.85
CA ALA A 79 9.65 -0.97 -12.95
C ALA A 79 10.36 -0.42 -14.18
N LYS A 80 9.69 0.47 -14.92
CA LYS A 80 10.29 1.26 -16.00
C LYS A 80 11.37 2.19 -15.46
N ASN A 81 12.32 2.55 -16.30
CA ASN A 81 13.28 3.62 -15.98
C ASN A 81 12.51 4.93 -15.74
N GLY A 82 12.76 5.58 -14.60
CA GLY A 82 12.04 6.77 -14.16
C GLY A 82 10.72 6.49 -13.43
N ALA A 83 10.36 5.23 -13.18
CA ALA A 83 9.23 4.89 -12.33
C ALA A 83 9.48 5.31 -10.88
N SER A 84 8.45 5.86 -10.23
CA SER A 84 8.43 6.12 -8.79
C SER A 84 7.86 4.93 -8.02
N GLY A 85 8.13 4.89 -6.71
CA GLY A 85 7.52 3.91 -5.82
C GLY A 85 7.23 4.49 -4.45
N TYR A 86 6.15 4.03 -3.85
CA TYR A 86 5.71 4.37 -2.50
C TYR A 86 5.46 3.08 -1.72
N LEU A 87 6.17 2.92 -0.61
CA LEU A 87 6.05 1.77 0.25
C LEU A 87 5.72 2.21 1.67
N TRP A 88 4.59 1.73 2.18
CA TRP A 88 4.19 1.96 3.55
C TRP A 88 5.04 1.14 4.52
N CYS A 89 5.43 1.73 5.64
CA CYS A 89 6.20 1.02 6.65
C CYS A 89 5.91 1.52 8.07
N GLY A 90 6.17 0.66 9.03
CA GLY A 90 6.20 1.04 10.45
C GLY A 90 7.39 1.96 10.76
N ASP A 91 7.23 2.79 11.78
CA ASP A 91 8.26 3.71 12.27
C ASP A 91 9.54 2.97 12.72
N ASP A 92 9.39 1.79 13.31
CA ASP A 92 10.52 0.94 13.74
C ASP A 92 11.40 0.46 12.55
N PHE A 93 10.84 0.40 11.33
CA PHE A 93 11.50 -0.20 10.16
C PHE A 93 11.94 0.80 9.08
N VAL A 94 11.61 2.06 9.17
CA VAL A 94 11.86 3.04 8.11
C VAL A 94 13.33 3.11 7.68
N SER A 95 14.27 3.02 8.62
CA SER A 95 15.71 3.06 8.31
C SER A 95 16.21 1.80 7.62
N TYR A 96 15.66 0.64 7.97
CA TYR A 96 15.95 -0.63 7.28
C TYR A 96 15.37 -0.64 5.87
N ILE A 97 14.12 -0.21 5.72
CA ILE A 97 13.44 -0.13 4.42
C ILE A 97 14.20 0.79 3.47
N ASN A 98 14.67 1.96 3.93
CA ASN A 98 15.48 2.87 3.10
C ASN A 98 16.74 2.19 2.55
N ARG A 99 17.45 1.43 3.37
CA ARG A 99 18.65 0.68 2.95
C ARG A 99 18.31 -0.46 1.97
N ILE A 100 17.19 -1.14 2.20
CA ILE A 100 16.73 -2.22 1.33
C ILE A 100 16.30 -1.65 -0.04
N VAL A 101 15.63 -0.52 -0.08
CA VAL A 101 15.29 0.22 -1.30
C VAL A 101 16.54 0.48 -2.14
N GLU A 102 17.61 1.02 -1.53
CA GLU A 102 18.87 1.30 -2.21
C GLU A 102 19.59 0.01 -2.64
N LYS A 103 19.58 -1.01 -1.78
CA LYS A 103 20.17 -2.33 -2.08
C LYS A 103 19.46 -3.06 -3.22
N ALA A 104 18.14 -2.81 -3.39
CA ALA A 104 17.39 -3.34 -4.52
C ALA A 104 17.65 -2.59 -5.84
N GLY A 105 18.36 -1.45 -5.81
CA GLY A 105 18.75 -0.66 -6.98
C GLY A 105 17.98 0.66 -7.13
N PHE A 106 16.97 0.91 -6.33
CA PHE A 106 16.23 2.17 -6.34
C PHE A 106 17.03 3.30 -5.68
N GLN A 107 16.64 4.52 -5.97
CA GLN A 107 17.13 5.72 -5.29
C GLN A 107 16.08 6.16 -4.25
N PHE A 108 16.47 6.19 -2.98
CA PHE A 108 15.65 6.81 -1.94
C PHE A 108 15.42 8.29 -2.24
N ARG A 109 14.21 8.77 -2.06
CA ARG A 109 13.82 10.16 -2.29
C ARG A 109 13.43 10.89 -1.02
N LYS A 110 12.43 10.37 -0.29
CA LYS A 110 11.89 11.06 0.89
C LYS A 110 11.10 10.08 1.76
N VAL A 111 11.06 10.34 3.05
CA VAL A 111 10.01 9.79 3.92
C VAL A 111 8.85 10.77 3.95
N ILE A 112 7.65 10.27 3.71
CA ILE A 112 6.40 11.01 3.76
C ILE A 112 5.64 10.58 5.00
N HIS A 113 4.99 11.51 5.67
CA HIS A 113 4.29 11.32 6.91
C HIS A 113 2.78 11.49 6.71
N TRP A 114 2.00 10.45 6.97
CA TRP A 114 0.56 10.60 7.07
C TRP A 114 0.16 10.75 8.53
N HIS A 115 -0.37 11.93 8.86
CA HIS A 115 -0.96 12.21 10.16
C HIS A 115 -2.45 11.84 10.15
N LYS A 116 -2.80 10.88 11.00
CA LYS A 116 -4.17 10.44 11.23
C LYS A 116 -4.87 11.45 12.14
N THR A 117 -5.82 12.21 11.60
CA THR A 117 -6.54 13.24 12.39
C THR A 117 -7.47 12.65 13.45
N ASN A 118 -7.79 11.35 13.35
CA ASN A 118 -8.62 10.58 14.28
C ASN A 118 -7.96 9.23 14.62
N PRO A 119 -6.74 9.21 15.19
CA PRO A 119 -6.06 7.96 15.52
C PRO A 119 -6.85 7.17 16.57
N PHE A 120 -6.67 5.85 16.58
CA PHE A 120 -7.20 5.05 17.68
C PHE A 120 -6.57 5.54 19.00
N PRO A 121 -7.38 5.86 20.01
CA PRO A 121 -6.86 6.37 21.28
C PRO A 121 -6.04 5.28 21.99
N ALA A 122 -4.88 5.66 22.52
CA ALA A 122 -4.06 4.81 23.39
C ALA A 122 -4.67 4.69 24.79
N ILE A 123 -5.96 4.31 24.85
CA ILE A 123 -6.79 4.37 26.07
C ILE A 123 -6.24 3.44 27.16
N HIS A 124 -5.64 2.31 26.76
CA HIS A 124 -5.34 1.22 27.68
C HIS A 124 -4.14 1.50 28.60
N THR A 125 -3.19 2.29 28.16
CA THR A 125 -1.97 2.51 28.95
C THR A 125 -1.87 3.88 29.59
N ARG A 126 -2.46 4.91 28.98
CA ARG A 126 -2.27 6.33 29.36
C ARG A 126 -0.79 6.71 29.63
N LYS A 127 0.14 5.87 29.18
CA LYS A 127 1.58 5.96 29.42
C LYS A 127 2.39 6.05 28.13
N MET A 128 1.73 6.15 26.97
CA MET A 128 2.37 6.27 25.65
C MET A 128 1.53 7.18 24.75
N PHE A 129 2.19 7.72 23.73
CA PHE A 129 1.51 8.50 22.70
C PHE A 129 0.61 7.60 21.86
N ALA A 130 -0.50 8.16 21.36
CA ALA A 130 -1.32 7.50 20.35
C ALA A 130 -0.52 7.35 19.04
N ASN A 131 -0.69 6.21 18.35
CA ASN A 131 -0.10 6.03 17.03
C ASN A 131 -0.87 6.85 15.99
N SER A 132 -0.51 8.12 15.86
CA SER A 132 -1.14 9.08 14.95
C SER A 132 -0.40 9.25 13.63
N MET A 133 0.77 8.61 13.45
CA MET A 133 1.57 8.73 12.23
C MET A 133 1.73 7.39 11.54
N GLU A 134 1.71 7.41 10.22
CA GLU A 134 2.24 6.32 9.39
C GLU A 134 3.24 6.88 8.39
N LEU A 135 4.22 6.07 8.02
CA LEU A 135 5.33 6.47 7.18
C LEU A 135 5.22 5.81 5.80
N ILE A 136 5.60 6.58 4.79
CA ILE A 136 5.65 6.12 3.40
C ILE A 136 7.04 6.43 2.87
N VAL A 137 7.76 5.42 2.44
CA VAL A 137 9.06 5.59 1.79
C VAL A 137 8.82 5.83 0.30
N HIS A 138 9.18 7.02 -0.18
CA HIS A 138 9.20 7.37 -1.59
C HIS A 138 10.58 7.08 -2.18
N PHE A 139 10.61 6.39 -3.31
CA PHE A 139 11.82 6.01 -4.04
C PHE A 139 11.57 6.06 -5.56
N SER A 140 12.63 5.88 -6.38
CA SER A 140 12.49 5.83 -7.84
C SER A 140 13.60 5.00 -8.50
N LYS A 141 13.30 4.44 -9.67
CA LYS A 141 14.30 3.82 -10.56
C LYS A 141 14.91 4.91 -11.44
N GLY A 142 16.05 5.44 -11.01
CA GLY A 142 16.66 6.62 -11.65
C GLY A 142 15.88 7.91 -11.37
N THR A 143 16.03 8.91 -12.21
CA THR A 143 15.30 10.18 -12.09
C THR A 143 13.82 10.00 -12.45
N PRO A 144 12.87 10.43 -11.61
CA PRO A 144 11.45 10.32 -11.91
C PRO A 144 11.12 10.93 -13.28
N LYS A 145 10.50 10.13 -14.16
CA LYS A 145 10.07 10.58 -15.49
C LYS A 145 8.76 11.36 -15.42
N THR A 146 7.85 10.93 -14.54
CA THR A 146 6.57 11.58 -14.29
C THR A 146 6.61 12.22 -12.91
N TRP A 147 6.44 13.53 -12.87
CA TRP A 147 6.29 14.29 -11.64
C TRP A 147 5.35 15.45 -11.92
N ASN A 148 4.06 15.25 -11.68
CA ASN A 148 3.01 16.23 -11.90
C ASN A 148 3.03 17.26 -10.78
N TYR A 149 4.00 18.19 -10.89
CA TYR A 149 4.28 19.21 -9.88
C TYR A 149 3.07 20.11 -9.67
N LYS A 150 2.73 20.29 -8.41
CA LYS A 150 1.77 21.30 -7.93
C LYS A 150 2.53 22.45 -7.29
N GLN A 151 1.83 23.37 -6.63
CA GLN A 151 2.49 24.46 -5.93
C GLN A 151 3.27 23.93 -4.70
N VAL A 152 4.33 24.64 -4.29
CA VAL A 152 5.23 24.24 -3.19
C VAL A 152 4.46 23.91 -1.91
N ASN A 153 3.43 24.69 -1.57
CA ASN A 153 2.61 24.48 -0.39
C ASN A 153 1.70 23.24 -0.45
N GLU A 154 1.57 22.61 -1.63
CA GLU A 154 0.82 21.36 -1.82
C GLU A 154 1.75 20.12 -1.92
N MET A 155 3.06 20.34 -1.96
CA MET A 155 4.08 19.31 -2.19
C MET A 155 4.89 18.98 -0.94
N HIS A 156 4.30 19.15 0.22
CA HIS A 156 4.95 18.78 1.47
C HIS A 156 5.01 17.26 1.62
N ASN A 157 6.06 16.76 2.28
CA ASN A 157 6.16 15.35 2.67
C ASN A 157 5.32 15.03 3.93
N PHE A 158 4.18 15.66 4.04
CA PHE A 158 3.24 15.54 5.14
C PHE A 158 1.82 15.64 4.61
N ILE A 159 0.96 14.70 4.99
CA ILE A 159 -0.45 14.68 4.61
C ILE A 159 -1.31 14.47 5.86
N GLU A 160 -2.39 15.21 5.98
CA GLU A 160 -3.38 15.05 7.04
C GLU A 160 -4.68 14.48 6.50
N ALA A 161 -5.08 13.35 7.05
CA ALA A 161 -6.36 12.73 6.70
C ALA A 161 -6.81 11.81 7.84
N PRO A 162 -8.12 11.62 8.02
CA PRO A 162 -8.63 10.59 8.94
C PRO A 162 -8.33 9.19 8.41
N ILE A 163 -8.31 8.20 9.32
CA ILE A 163 -8.41 6.79 8.95
C ILE A 163 -9.74 6.52 8.27
N CYS A 164 -9.82 5.41 7.51
CA CYS A 164 -11.07 5.00 6.88
C CYS A 164 -12.20 4.85 7.91
N THR A 165 -13.34 5.49 7.62
CA THR A 165 -14.55 5.42 8.43
C THR A 165 -15.79 5.30 7.54
N GLY A 166 -16.95 5.01 8.15
CA GLY A 166 -18.24 4.97 7.45
C GLY A 166 -18.24 3.98 6.27
N LYS A 167 -18.77 4.41 5.12
CA LYS A 167 -18.96 3.56 3.93
C LYS A 167 -17.65 3.17 3.25
N GLU A 168 -16.59 3.95 3.38
CA GLU A 168 -15.29 3.63 2.82
C GLU A 168 -14.63 2.45 3.54
N ARG A 169 -14.85 2.34 4.87
CA ARG A 169 -14.24 1.28 5.66
C ARG A 169 -14.88 -0.07 5.37
N LYS A 170 -14.07 -1.02 4.92
CA LYS A 170 -14.43 -2.44 4.77
C LYS A 170 -13.89 -3.24 5.97
N LYS A 171 -14.16 -4.54 5.99
CA LYS A 171 -13.68 -5.47 7.03
C LYS A 171 -12.17 -5.77 6.88
N HIS A 172 -11.36 -4.74 6.59
CA HIS A 172 -9.91 -4.82 6.53
C HIS A 172 -9.30 -4.05 7.70
N GLN A 173 -8.32 -4.64 8.39
CA GLN A 173 -7.82 -4.08 9.66
C GLN A 173 -7.09 -2.76 9.48
N THR A 174 -6.29 -2.64 8.43
CA THR A 174 -5.37 -1.51 8.16
C THR A 174 -5.64 -0.82 6.83
N GLN A 175 -6.91 -0.78 6.39
CA GLN A 175 -7.27 -0.16 5.11
C GLN A 175 -6.78 1.29 5.02
N LYS A 176 -6.04 1.62 3.96
CA LYS A 176 -5.58 2.98 3.68
C LYS A 176 -6.70 3.80 3.02
N PRO A 177 -6.88 5.08 3.40
CA PRO A 177 -7.89 5.96 2.80
C PRO A 177 -7.53 6.35 1.35
N LEU A 178 -8.50 6.37 0.47
CA LEU A 178 -8.33 6.89 -0.91
C LEU A 178 -7.79 8.32 -0.92
N LYS A 179 -8.26 9.16 0.03
CA LYS A 179 -7.80 10.55 0.19
C LYS A 179 -6.29 10.67 0.40
N VAL A 180 -5.66 9.65 0.98
CA VAL A 180 -4.20 9.61 1.18
C VAL A 180 -3.49 9.06 -0.06
N CYS A 181 -4.05 8.02 -0.71
CA CYS A 181 -3.39 7.31 -1.81
C CYS A 181 -3.44 8.07 -3.14
N ILE A 182 -4.60 8.66 -3.47
CA ILE A 182 -4.83 9.35 -4.75
C ILE A 182 -3.78 10.43 -5.05
N PRO A 183 -3.43 11.36 -4.13
CA PRO A 183 -2.45 12.41 -4.43
C PRO A 183 -1.10 11.87 -4.90
N PHE A 184 -0.60 10.79 -4.30
CA PHE A 184 0.70 10.20 -4.68
C PHE A 184 0.63 9.54 -6.06
N ILE A 185 -0.48 8.88 -6.36
CA ILE A 185 -0.73 8.26 -7.66
C ILE A 185 -0.77 9.35 -8.75
N GLU A 186 -1.50 10.44 -8.52
CA GLU A 186 -1.61 11.55 -9.47
C GLU A 186 -0.30 12.27 -9.71
N ILE A 187 0.51 12.48 -8.66
CA ILE A 187 1.81 13.15 -8.76
C ILE A 187 2.79 12.34 -9.59
N SER A 188 2.81 11.02 -9.43
CA SER A 188 3.88 10.15 -9.96
C SER A 188 3.45 9.27 -11.13
N SER A 189 2.26 9.48 -11.68
CA SER A 189 1.77 8.78 -12.88
C SER A 189 0.80 9.62 -13.69
N ASN A 190 0.52 9.20 -14.93
CA ASN A 190 -0.44 9.80 -15.83
C ASN A 190 -1.62 8.84 -16.08
N ALA A 191 -2.73 9.36 -16.61
CA ALA A 191 -3.83 8.52 -17.05
C ALA A 191 -3.34 7.48 -18.07
N GLY A 192 -3.77 6.22 -17.91
CA GLY A 192 -3.33 5.09 -18.72
C GLY A 192 -2.09 4.35 -18.19
N ASP A 193 -1.31 4.94 -17.29
CA ASP A 193 -0.13 4.30 -16.69
C ASP A 193 -0.52 3.07 -15.85
N LEU A 194 0.40 2.11 -15.75
CA LEU A 194 0.23 0.87 -14.99
C LEU A 194 0.82 0.99 -13.58
N ILE A 195 -0.03 0.79 -12.59
CA ILE A 195 0.34 0.77 -11.17
C ILE A 195 0.42 -0.67 -10.67
N LEU A 196 1.51 -1.01 -10.00
CA LEU A 196 1.70 -2.33 -9.37
C LEU A 196 1.54 -2.23 -7.85
N ASP A 197 0.75 -3.13 -7.29
CA ASP A 197 0.69 -3.39 -5.85
C ASP A 197 0.90 -4.88 -5.56
N PRO A 198 2.08 -5.29 -5.07
CA PRO A 198 2.34 -6.66 -4.66
C PRO A 198 1.49 -7.16 -3.49
N PHE A 199 0.86 -6.27 -2.73
CA PHE A 199 0.08 -6.58 -1.51
C PHE A 199 -1.26 -5.84 -1.53
N MET A 200 -2.16 -6.27 -2.40
CA MET A 200 -3.38 -5.52 -2.72
C MET A 200 -4.31 -5.28 -1.52
N GLY A 201 -4.31 -6.18 -0.53
CA GLY A 201 -5.10 -6.07 0.70
C GLY A 201 -6.58 -5.82 0.43
N SER A 202 -7.09 -4.66 0.84
CA SER A 202 -8.47 -4.27 0.57
C SER A 202 -8.71 -3.69 -0.83
N GLY A 203 -7.70 -3.64 -1.71
CA GLY A 203 -7.81 -3.08 -3.06
C GLY A 203 -7.81 -1.54 -3.13
N THR A 204 -7.27 -0.85 -2.13
CA THR A 204 -7.26 0.62 -2.16
C THR A 204 -6.46 1.17 -3.34
N THR A 205 -5.30 0.58 -3.62
CA THR A 205 -4.46 0.94 -4.78
C THR A 205 -5.23 0.75 -6.09
N ALA A 206 -5.92 -0.37 -6.26
CA ALA A 206 -6.71 -0.66 -7.46
C ALA A 206 -7.84 0.36 -7.66
N VAL A 207 -8.63 0.63 -6.61
CA VAL A 207 -9.72 1.61 -6.69
C VAL A 207 -9.18 3.03 -6.95
N ALA A 208 -8.07 3.42 -6.31
CA ALA A 208 -7.44 4.71 -6.55
C ALA A 208 -6.91 4.84 -7.98
N ALA A 209 -6.32 3.79 -8.55
CA ALA A 209 -5.89 3.75 -9.94
C ALA A 209 -7.07 3.96 -10.89
N LEU A 210 -8.15 3.19 -10.74
CA LEU A 210 -9.35 3.33 -11.57
C LEU A 210 -9.99 4.72 -11.46
N ALA A 211 -10.11 5.24 -10.23
CA ALA A 211 -10.70 6.56 -9.97
C ALA A 211 -9.93 7.71 -10.63
N THR A 212 -8.65 7.50 -10.89
CA THR A 212 -7.75 8.50 -11.50
C THR A 212 -7.43 8.18 -12.97
N GLY A 213 -8.10 7.20 -13.58
CA GLY A 213 -7.91 6.82 -14.99
C GLY A 213 -6.62 6.04 -15.27
N ARG A 214 -5.99 5.46 -14.23
CA ARG A 214 -4.82 4.59 -14.35
C ARG A 214 -5.26 3.14 -14.44
N ASN A 215 -4.35 2.30 -14.91
CA ASN A 215 -4.49 0.85 -14.85
C ASN A 215 -3.75 0.33 -13.62
N PHE A 216 -4.08 -0.88 -13.20
CA PHE A 216 -3.38 -1.55 -12.11
C PHE A 216 -3.16 -3.03 -12.41
N THR A 217 -2.23 -3.62 -11.69
CA THR A 217 -2.06 -5.07 -11.52
C THR A 217 -1.50 -5.33 -10.12
N GLY A 218 -1.74 -6.51 -9.58
CA GLY A 218 -1.20 -6.84 -8.27
C GLY A 218 -1.64 -8.21 -7.76
N PHE A 219 -1.28 -8.49 -6.51
CA PHE A 219 -1.49 -9.79 -5.89
C PHE A 219 -2.20 -9.65 -4.55
N GLU A 220 -3.03 -10.63 -4.24
CA GLU A 220 -3.62 -10.83 -2.93
C GLU A 220 -3.73 -12.33 -2.66
N ILE A 221 -3.26 -12.76 -1.50
CA ILE A 221 -3.25 -14.18 -1.15
C ILE A 221 -4.48 -14.61 -0.33
N ASP A 222 -5.10 -13.66 0.39
CA ASP A 222 -6.21 -13.94 1.29
C ASP A 222 -7.56 -13.94 0.57
N ASP A 223 -8.33 -15.02 0.72
CA ASP A 223 -9.65 -15.18 0.12
C ASP A 223 -10.65 -14.10 0.56
N ASP A 224 -10.61 -13.70 1.82
CA ASP A 224 -11.55 -12.72 2.35
C ASP A 224 -11.23 -11.33 1.85
N TYR A 225 -9.94 -11.01 1.68
CA TYR A 225 -9.54 -9.75 1.05
C TYR A 225 -9.86 -9.73 -0.44
N CYS A 226 -9.71 -10.84 -1.15
CA CYS A 226 -10.20 -10.95 -2.53
C CYS A 226 -11.70 -10.67 -2.64
N LYS A 227 -12.54 -11.15 -1.73
CA LYS A 227 -13.98 -10.85 -1.69
C LYS A 227 -14.21 -9.35 -1.49
N ILE A 228 -13.49 -8.71 -0.55
CA ILE A 228 -13.57 -7.28 -0.30
C ILE A 228 -13.18 -6.46 -1.55
N ILE A 229 -12.13 -6.86 -2.25
CA ILE A 229 -11.71 -6.23 -3.50
C ILE A 229 -12.83 -6.30 -4.53
N ASN A 230 -13.45 -7.47 -4.73
CA ASN A 230 -14.53 -7.67 -5.69
C ASN A 230 -15.77 -6.83 -5.36
N GLU A 231 -16.13 -6.72 -4.08
CA GLU A 231 -17.18 -5.80 -3.62
C GLU A 231 -16.85 -4.36 -3.99
N ARG A 232 -15.63 -3.89 -3.75
CA ARG A 232 -15.18 -2.54 -4.09
C ARG A 232 -15.17 -2.27 -5.60
N PHE A 233 -14.81 -3.26 -6.40
CA PHE A 233 -14.90 -3.16 -7.87
C PHE A 233 -16.34 -3.00 -8.32
N THR A 234 -17.24 -3.79 -7.76
CA THR A 234 -18.67 -3.68 -8.02
C THR A 234 -19.22 -2.31 -7.64
N GLU A 235 -18.88 -1.81 -6.45
CA GLU A 235 -19.25 -0.47 -5.98
C GLU A 235 -18.72 0.63 -6.91
N PHE A 236 -17.44 0.52 -7.31
CA PHE A 236 -16.83 1.47 -8.24
C PHE A 236 -17.56 1.52 -9.59
N LEU A 237 -17.87 0.37 -10.18
CA LEU A 237 -18.58 0.29 -11.46
C LEU A 237 -20.01 0.81 -11.36
N LEU A 238 -20.72 0.57 -10.27
CA LEU A 238 -22.05 1.12 -10.02
C LEU A 238 -22.03 2.65 -9.90
N GLN A 239 -21.00 3.21 -9.28
CA GLN A 239 -20.83 4.67 -9.15
C GLN A 239 -20.32 5.32 -10.44
N ASN A 240 -19.72 4.53 -11.34
CA ASN A 240 -19.15 4.99 -12.62
C ASN A 240 -19.74 4.21 -13.81
N PRO A 241 -21.04 4.35 -14.12
CA PRO A 241 -21.71 3.54 -15.15
C PRO A 241 -21.14 3.76 -16.56
N ASN A 242 -20.49 4.89 -16.78
CA ASN A 242 -19.84 5.24 -18.05
C ASN A 242 -18.34 4.88 -18.10
N PHE A 243 -17.85 4.06 -17.17
CA PHE A 243 -16.45 3.64 -17.17
C PHE A 243 -16.10 2.90 -18.48
N LYS A 244 -15.12 3.43 -19.22
CA LYS A 244 -14.70 2.92 -20.54
C LYS A 244 -13.44 2.05 -20.50
N GLY A 245 -12.76 1.98 -19.35
CA GLY A 245 -11.56 1.15 -19.18
C GLY A 245 -11.88 -0.34 -19.17
N LYS A 246 -10.83 -1.17 -19.23
CA LYS A 246 -10.99 -2.61 -18.98
C LYS A 246 -11.53 -2.80 -17.56
N LYS A 247 -12.63 -3.55 -17.43
CA LYS A 247 -13.25 -3.82 -16.13
C LYS A 247 -12.28 -4.56 -15.22
N PRO A 248 -12.26 -4.20 -13.92
CA PRO A 248 -11.39 -4.87 -12.95
C PRO A 248 -11.90 -6.27 -12.65
N GLU A 249 -10.97 -7.21 -12.46
CA GLU A 249 -11.25 -8.63 -12.18
C GLU A 249 -10.29 -9.17 -11.11
N ILE A 250 -10.72 -10.26 -10.46
CA ILE A 250 -9.85 -11.13 -9.64
C ILE A 250 -9.65 -12.45 -10.39
N ARG A 251 -8.43 -12.93 -10.45
CA ARG A 251 -8.05 -14.18 -11.14
C ARG A 251 -7.27 -15.13 -10.24
#